data_4d2178474ade06c2b29948fdb0b6064d
#
_entry.id   4d2178474ade06c2b29948fdb0b6064d
#
_cell.length_a   1.000
_cell.length_b   1.000
_cell.length_c   1.000
_cell.angle_alpha   90.00
_cell.angle_beta   90.00
_cell.angle_gamma   90.00
#
_symmetry.space_group_name_H-M   'P 1'
#
loop_
_entity.id
_entity.type
_entity.pdbx_description
1 polymer ?
#
loop_
_entity_poly.entity_id
_entity_poly.type
_entity_poly.pdbx_seq_one_letter_code
_entity_poly.pdbx_strand_id
1 'polypeptide(L)'
;MKSNSYALVLNVRNEGERLANQLERLRQYRSCVDIVVSDAPSSDGSTHSVRLKKAGVTTLISLLEPGRYSASALAAFAHCRDRGYRGVILMDGNDKDDPEAIPRFVMRLDEDFDFIQGSRYIDGGKAIRMPATRDFLIRMVHAPIFSFLCGWGFTDTTNGFRACSMKLLCSPQVSPFRSVFKGYDIVFYLPWAACRYGFRVTEIPVTRAYPADGTVPSHLNSVIGYWRMLRPLLMLATRRF
;
A
#
# COMPACT_ATOMS: atom_id res chain seq x y z
N MET A 1 -16.20 -15.05 4.20
CA MET A 1 -16.71 -15.00 2.80
C MET A 1 -16.65 -13.57 2.32
N LYS A 2 -16.51 -13.34 1.01
CA LYS A 2 -16.54 -11.99 0.42
C LYS A 2 -17.92 -11.36 0.65
N SER A 3 -17.96 -10.15 1.18
CA SER A 3 -19.20 -9.38 1.43
C SER A 3 -19.23 -8.06 0.64
N ASN A 4 -18.05 -7.50 0.34
CA ASN A 4 -17.90 -6.20 -0.31
C ASN A 4 -17.28 -6.33 -1.71
N SER A 5 -17.42 -5.28 -2.53
CA SER A 5 -16.82 -5.22 -3.86
C SER A 5 -15.30 -5.02 -3.80
N TYR A 6 -14.77 -4.45 -2.72
CA TYR A 6 -13.38 -4.10 -2.53
C TYR A 6 -12.77 -4.76 -1.31
N ALA A 7 -11.49 -5.07 -1.37
CA ALA A 7 -10.70 -5.57 -0.25
C ALA A 7 -9.76 -4.50 0.26
N LEU A 8 -9.67 -4.35 1.59
CA LEU A 8 -8.59 -3.64 2.26
C LEU A 8 -7.51 -4.65 2.63
N VAL A 9 -6.35 -4.55 2.00
CA VAL A 9 -5.20 -5.42 2.23
C VAL A 9 -4.24 -4.76 3.22
N LEU A 10 -4.03 -5.39 4.35
CA LEU A 10 -3.02 -5.01 5.34
C LEU A 10 -1.78 -5.86 5.15
N ASN A 11 -0.65 -5.24 4.75
CA ASN A 11 0.64 -5.91 4.77
C ASN A 11 1.22 -5.86 6.19
N VAL A 12 1.49 -7.02 6.76
CA VAL A 12 1.88 -7.18 8.18
C VAL A 12 3.18 -7.95 8.30
N ARG A 13 4.02 -7.50 9.23
CA ARG A 13 5.18 -8.26 9.72
C ARG A 13 5.61 -7.77 11.09
N ASN A 14 5.34 -8.55 12.13
CA ASN A 14 5.70 -8.23 13.52
C ASN A 14 5.22 -6.84 13.97
N GLU A 15 3.93 -6.56 13.78
CA GLU A 15 3.35 -5.25 14.11
C GLU A 15 2.80 -5.17 15.54
N GLY A 16 2.70 -6.29 16.25
CA GLY A 16 2.30 -6.33 17.66
C GLY A 16 0.96 -5.66 17.92
N GLU A 17 0.91 -4.83 18.95
CA GLU A 17 -0.30 -4.09 19.34
C GLU A 17 -0.73 -3.04 18.30
N ARG A 18 0.18 -2.54 17.47
CA ARG A 18 -0.19 -1.61 16.38
C ARG A 18 -1.21 -2.21 15.42
N LEU A 19 -1.05 -3.49 15.07
CA LEU A 19 -2.05 -4.17 14.25
C LEU A 19 -3.40 -4.27 14.96
N ALA A 20 -3.39 -4.57 16.26
CA ALA A 20 -4.63 -4.65 17.04
C ALA A 20 -5.37 -3.31 17.09
N ASN A 21 -4.65 -2.22 17.37
CA ASN A 21 -5.18 -0.86 17.37
C ASN A 21 -5.76 -0.47 16.00
N GLN A 22 -5.03 -0.76 14.94
CA GLN A 22 -5.50 -0.49 13.59
C GLN A 22 -6.76 -1.27 13.24
N LEU A 23 -6.81 -2.56 13.57
CA LEU A 23 -8.00 -3.39 13.34
C LEU A 23 -9.22 -2.89 14.10
N GLU A 24 -9.04 -2.37 15.31
CA GLU A 24 -10.13 -1.75 16.08
C GLU A 24 -10.65 -0.49 15.39
N ARG A 25 -9.77 0.38 14.91
CA ARG A 25 -10.15 1.58 14.13
C ARG A 25 -10.82 1.23 12.81
N LEU A 26 -10.51 0.07 12.23
CA LEU A 26 -11.10 -0.40 10.98
C LEU A 26 -12.51 -0.98 11.14
N ARG A 27 -12.99 -1.25 12.35
CA ARG A 27 -14.30 -1.89 12.57
C ARG A 27 -15.46 -1.18 11.90
N GLN A 28 -15.46 0.15 11.91
CA GLN A 28 -16.52 0.97 11.34
C GLN A 28 -16.55 0.94 9.79
N TYR A 29 -15.46 0.50 9.13
CA TYR A 29 -15.36 0.46 7.66
C TYR A 29 -15.66 -0.91 7.05
N ARG A 30 -16.07 -1.90 7.85
CA ARG A 30 -16.39 -3.25 7.37
C ARG A 30 -17.60 -3.33 6.46
N SER A 31 -18.45 -2.33 6.45
CA SER A 31 -19.55 -2.20 5.49
C SER A 31 -19.06 -1.75 4.10
N CYS A 32 -17.86 -1.15 4.02
CA CYS A 32 -17.29 -0.63 2.79
C CYS A 32 -16.29 -1.60 2.13
N VAL A 33 -15.51 -2.33 2.96
CA VAL A 33 -14.42 -3.18 2.50
C VAL A 33 -14.31 -4.47 3.32
N ASP A 34 -13.86 -5.53 2.69
CA ASP A 34 -13.45 -6.76 3.37
C ASP A 34 -11.98 -6.64 3.78
N ILE A 35 -11.65 -6.99 5.03
CA ILE A 35 -10.29 -6.87 5.55
C ILE A 35 -9.52 -8.16 5.26
N VAL A 36 -8.45 -8.04 4.49
CA VAL A 36 -7.50 -9.12 4.16
C VAL A 36 -6.16 -8.80 4.81
N VAL A 37 -5.67 -9.67 5.67
CA VAL A 37 -4.32 -9.55 6.24
C VAL A 37 -3.37 -10.43 5.43
N SER A 38 -2.30 -9.82 4.91
CA SER A 38 -1.20 -10.53 4.27
C SER A 38 0.03 -10.49 5.17
N ASP A 39 0.32 -11.61 5.78
CA ASP A 39 1.38 -11.80 6.76
C ASP A 39 2.67 -12.31 6.11
N ALA A 40 3.69 -11.47 6.08
CA ALA A 40 5.06 -11.90 5.83
C ALA A 40 5.59 -12.45 7.17
N PRO A 41 5.75 -13.75 7.34
CA PRO A 41 5.64 -14.51 8.59
C PRO A 41 6.00 -13.76 9.86
N SER A 42 4.98 -13.44 10.65
CA SER A 42 5.15 -12.80 11.96
C SER A 42 5.41 -13.83 13.05
N SER A 43 6.34 -13.53 13.95
CA SER A 43 6.71 -14.37 15.09
C SER A 43 6.23 -13.82 16.44
N ASP A 44 5.61 -12.62 16.43
CA ASP A 44 5.18 -11.89 17.63
C ASP A 44 3.74 -12.21 18.09
N GLY A 45 3.06 -13.15 17.41
CA GLY A 45 1.69 -13.54 17.70
C GLY A 45 0.61 -12.53 17.29
N SER A 46 0.97 -11.41 16.67
CA SER A 46 0.02 -10.38 16.21
C SER A 46 -0.97 -10.91 15.17
N THR A 47 -0.57 -11.89 14.37
CA THR A 47 -1.38 -12.50 13.30
C THR A 47 -2.06 -13.81 13.71
N HIS A 48 -2.18 -14.07 15.02
CA HIS A 48 -2.88 -15.27 15.49
C HIS A 48 -4.33 -15.32 14.99
N SER A 49 -4.73 -16.39 14.33
CA SER A 49 -5.98 -16.52 13.58
C SER A 49 -7.24 -16.21 14.42
N VAL A 50 -7.28 -16.62 15.68
CA VAL A 50 -8.41 -16.35 16.59
C VAL A 50 -8.54 -14.84 16.89
N ARG A 51 -7.42 -14.13 17.11
CA ARG A 51 -7.42 -12.68 17.31
C ARG A 51 -7.94 -11.95 16.08
N LEU A 52 -7.43 -12.30 14.90
CA LEU A 52 -7.82 -11.69 13.62
C LEU A 52 -9.30 -11.95 13.31
N LYS A 53 -9.81 -13.16 13.55
CA LYS A 53 -11.22 -13.48 13.36
C LYS A 53 -12.13 -12.65 14.27
N LYS A 54 -11.79 -12.49 15.56
CA LYS A 54 -12.51 -11.62 16.50
C LYS A 54 -12.48 -10.16 16.07
N ALA A 55 -11.36 -9.72 15.50
CA ALA A 55 -11.21 -8.39 14.94
C ALA A 55 -11.93 -8.21 13.60
N GLY A 56 -12.58 -9.24 13.04
CA GLY A 56 -13.38 -9.22 11.80
C GLY A 56 -12.56 -9.22 10.52
N VAL A 57 -11.36 -9.74 10.58
CA VAL A 57 -10.57 -10.03 9.39
C VAL A 57 -11.25 -11.15 8.60
N THR A 58 -11.51 -10.87 7.32
CA THR A 58 -12.19 -11.80 6.41
C THR A 58 -11.26 -12.93 5.98
N THR A 59 -9.98 -12.61 5.74
CA THR A 59 -8.98 -13.57 5.27
C THR A 59 -7.61 -13.25 5.85
N LEU A 60 -6.90 -14.30 6.29
CA LEU A 60 -5.48 -14.27 6.59
C LEU A 60 -4.73 -15.05 5.51
N ILE A 61 -3.76 -14.40 4.88
CA ILE A 61 -2.81 -15.00 3.94
C ILE A 61 -1.46 -15.04 4.65
N SER A 62 -0.98 -16.22 4.99
CA SER A 62 0.34 -16.41 5.61
C SER A 62 1.32 -16.91 4.56
N LEU A 63 2.41 -16.18 4.35
CA LEU A 63 3.50 -16.64 3.50
C LEU A 63 4.33 -17.68 4.25
N LEU A 64 4.83 -18.70 3.54
CA LEU A 64 5.63 -19.76 4.14
C LEU A 64 7.06 -19.31 4.45
N GLU A 65 7.57 -18.36 3.68
CA GLU A 65 8.92 -17.81 3.85
C GLU A 65 8.88 -16.32 4.13
N PRO A 66 9.91 -15.77 4.80
CA PRO A 66 10.01 -14.33 5.01
C PRO A 66 9.99 -13.59 3.67
N GLY A 67 8.79 -13.26 3.22
CA GLY A 67 8.54 -12.53 1.98
C GLY A 67 8.97 -11.07 2.10
N ARG A 68 9.43 -10.52 0.98
CA ARG A 68 9.58 -9.08 0.84
C ARG A 68 8.19 -8.47 0.59
N TYR A 69 8.05 -7.19 0.81
CA TYR A 69 6.77 -6.45 0.63
C TYR A 69 6.03 -6.80 -0.68
N SER A 70 6.77 -6.86 -1.81
CA SER A 70 6.16 -7.22 -3.11
C SER A 70 5.53 -8.60 -3.10
N ALA A 71 6.16 -9.60 -2.50
CA ALA A 71 5.60 -10.96 -2.45
C ALA A 71 4.28 -11.00 -1.64
N SER A 72 4.26 -10.31 -0.50
CA SER A 72 3.06 -10.20 0.33
C SER A 72 1.91 -9.49 -0.41
N ALA A 73 2.21 -8.36 -1.05
CA ALA A 73 1.22 -7.63 -1.84
C ALA A 73 0.68 -8.46 -3.02
N LEU A 74 1.57 -9.15 -3.75
CA LEU A 74 1.19 -9.97 -4.90
C LEU A 74 0.34 -11.18 -4.50
N ALA A 75 0.65 -11.84 -3.39
CA ALA A 75 -0.18 -12.93 -2.85
C ALA A 75 -1.60 -12.44 -2.51
N ALA A 76 -1.70 -11.26 -1.90
CA ALA A 76 -2.99 -10.64 -1.61
C ALA A 76 -3.75 -10.24 -2.89
N PHE A 77 -3.08 -9.70 -3.89
CA PHE A 77 -3.70 -9.36 -5.18
C PHE A 77 -4.23 -10.61 -5.90
N ALA A 78 -3.45 -11.70 -5.92
CA ALA A 78 -3.88 -12.97 -6.49
C ALA A 78 -5.12 -13.50 -5.77
N HIS A 79 -5.13 -13.51 -4.44
CA HIS A 79 -6.30 -13.90 -3.67
C HIS A 79 -7.52 -13.04 -3.98
N CYS A 80 -7.35 -11.71 -4.04
CA CYS A 80 -8.45 -10.79 -4.32
C CYS A 80 -9.00 -10.97 -5.75
N ARG A 81 -8.13 -11.22 -6.73
CA ARG A 81 -8.52 -11.57 -8.10
C ARG A 81 -9.38 -12.83 -8.12
N ASP A 82 -8.88 -13.90 -7.49
CA ASP A 82 -9.52 -15.21 -7.50
C ASP A 82 -10.87 -15.23 -6.73
N ARG A 83 -11.04 -14.27 -5.80
CA ARG A 83 -12.30 -14.01 -5.10
C ARG A 83 -13.23 -13.05 -5.82
N GLY A 84 -12.82 -12.50 -6.96
CA GLY A 84 -13.64 -11.60 -7.78
C GLY A 84 -13.89 -10.23 -7.15
N TYR A 85 -12.94 -9.68 -6.40
CA TYR A 85 -12.99 -8.28 -5.97
C TYR A 85 -12.81 -7.36 -7.18
N ARG A 86 -13.46 -6.20 -7.17
CA ARG A 86 -13.33 -5.19 -8.23
C ARG A 86 -12.05 -4.36 -8.11
N GLY A 87 -11.49 -4.31 -6.91
CA GLY A 87 -10.24 -3.60 -6.63
C GLY A 87 -9.76 -3.86 -5.21
N VAL A 88 -8.56 -3.38 -4.94
CA VAL A 88 -7.88 -3.51 -3.64
C VAL A 88 -7.41 -2.16 -3.14
N ILE A 89 -7.55 -1.93 -1.86
CA ILE A 89 -6.96 -0.81 -1.13
C ILE A 89 -5.82 -1.40 -0.30
N LEU A 90 -4.62 -0.89 -0.45
CA LEU A 90 -3.44 -1.28 0.32
C LEU A 90 -3.25 -0.33 1.49
N MET A 91 -2.93 -0.86 2.65
CA MET A 91 -2.58 -0.11 3.85
C MET A 91 -1.52 -0.88 4.63
N ASP A 92 -0.58 -0.19 5.29
CA ASP A 92 0.36 -0.84 6.20
C ASP A 92 -0.34 -1.24 7.50
N GLY A 93 -0.01 -2.39 8.07
CA GLY A 93 -0.58 -2.87 9.35
C GLY A 93 -0.01 -2.20 10.61
N ASN A 94 0.60 -1.02 10.50
CA ASN A 94 1.44 -0.39 11.53
C ASN A 94 0.82 0.83 12.24
N ASP A 95 -0.49 1.01 12.10
CA ASP A 95 -1.34 2.03 12.74
C ASP A 95 -0.92 3.50 12.47
N LYS A 96 -0.24 3.75 11.36
CA LYS A 96 0.15 5.11 10.97
C LYS A 96 -0.85 5.81 10.07
N ASP A 97 -1.55 5.05 9.22
CA ASP A 97 -2.51 5.60 8.28
C ASP A 97 -3.88 5.78 8.92
N ASP A 98 -4.55 6.88 8.56
CA ASP A 98 -5.88 7.15 9.06
C ASP A 98 -6.94 6.45 8.20
N PRO A 99 -7.74 5.53 8.77
CA PRO A 99 -8.79 4.81 8.05
C PRO A 99 -9.90 5.69 7.47
N GLU A 100 -10.04 6.95 7.90
CA GLU A 100 -11.06 7.88 7.37
C GLU A 100 -10.97 8.09 5.86
N ALA A 101 -9.82 7.79 5.26
CA ALA A 101 -9.66 7.87 3.82
C ALA A 101 -10.29 6.69 3.04
N ILE A 102 -10.63 5.56 3.69
CA ILE A 102 -11.15 4.36 3.02
C ILE A 102 -12.37 4.65 2.14
N PRO A 103 -13.41 5.36 2.59
CA PRO A 103 -14.56 5.69 1.74
C PRO A 103 -14.17 6.51 0.50
N ARG A 104 -13.16 7.38 0.60
CA ARG A 104 -12.67 8.16 -0.56
C ARG A 104 -11.96 7.27 -1.59
N PHE A 105 -11.21 6.24 -1.15
CA PHE A 105 -10.64 5.25 -2.07
C PHE A 105 -11.73 4.45 -2.77
N VAL A 106 -12.76 3.99 -2.05
CA VAL A 106 -13.91 3.27 -2.61
C VAL A 106 -14.61 4.13 -3.65
N MET A 107 -14.91 5.37 -3.32
CA MET A 107 -15.56 6.32 -4.24
C MET A 107 -14.74 6.49 -5.54
N ARG A 108 -13.43 6.67 -5.45
CA ARG A 108 -12.58 6.81 -6.65
C ARG A 108 -12.51 5.53 -7.47
N LEU A 109 -12.52 4.35 -6.83
CA LEU A 109 -12.63 3.06 -7.55
C LEU A 109 -13.98 2.91 -8.24
N ASP A 110 -15.07 3.38 -7.63
CA ASP A 110 -16.43 3.38 -8.24
C ASP A 110 -16.55 4.39 -9.40
N GLU A 111 -15.74 5.45 -9.39
CA GLU A 111 -15.58 6.40 -10.51
C GLU A 111 -14.63 5.89 -11.62
N ASP A 112 -14.29 4.59 -11.60
CA ASP A 112 -13.39 3.95 -12.58
C ASP A 112 -11.96 4.49 -12.62
N PHE A 113 -11.44 5.04 -11.51
CA PHE A 113 -10.01 5.24 -11.38
C PHE A 113 -9.31 3.91 -11.16
N ASP A 114 -8.20 3.70 -11.86
CA ASP A 114 -7.48 2.42 -11.86
C ASP A 114 -6.33 2.40 -10.84
N PHE A 115 -5.71 3.55 -10.58
CA PHE A 115 -4.70 3.73 -9.53
C PHE A 115 -4.98 5.01 -8.73
N ILE A 116 -5.09 4.87 -7.43
CA ILE A 116 -5.35 5.97 -6.51
C ILE A 116 -4.23 6.02 -5.48
N GLN A 117 -3.46 7.10 -5.46
CA GLN A 117 -2.40 7.33 -4.47
C GLN A 117 -2.95 8.16 -3.31
N GLY A 118 -2.76 7.68 -2.08
CA GLY A 118 -2.98 8.50 -0.90
C GLY A 118 -1.83 9.49 -0.71
N SER A 119 -2.10 10.77 -0.81
CA SER A 119 -1.12 11.83 -0.65
C SER A 119 -1.28 12.59 0.66
N ARG A 120 -0.15 12.79 1.34
CA ARG A 120 -0.02 13.64 2.52
C ARG A 120 0.17 15.12 2.17
N TYR A 121 0.38 15.44 0.88
CA TYR A 121 0.89 16.72 0.41
C TYR A 121 -0.06 17.52 -0.48
N ILE A 122 -1.22 16.98 -0.81
CA ILE A 122 -2.30 17.73 -1.43
C ILE A 122 -3.21 18.34 -0.37
N ASP A 123 -4.06 19.29 -0.75
CA ASP A 123 -5.01 19.91 0.16
C ASP A 123 -5.85 18.90 0.92
N GLY A 124 -5.95 19.06 2.25
CA GLY A 124 -6.57 18.10 3.17
C GLY A 124 -5.67 16.93 3.59
N GLY A 125 -4.50 16.73 2.98
CA GLY A 125 -3.52 15.72 3.38
C GLY A 125 -2.66 16.16 4.57
N LYS A 126 -2.17 15.21 5.41
CA LYS A 126 -1.36 15.53 6.60
C LYS A 126 -0.26 14.51 6.82
N ALA A 127 0.98 15.01 7.01
CA ALA A 127 2.13 14.24 7.50
C ALA A 127 2.40 14.66 8.96
N ILE A 128 1.94 13.87 9.93
CA ILE A 128 2.05 14.22 11.35
C ILE A 128 3.29 13.57 11.93
N ARG A 129 4.15 14.36 12.60
CA ARG A 129 5.41 13.94 13.24
C ARG A 129 6.36 13.19 12.30
N MET A 130 6.35 13.55 11.02
CA MET A 130 7.29 12.97 10.06
C MET A 130 8.68 13.60 10.22
N PRO A 131 9.78 12.81 10.19
CA PRO A 131 11.14 13.38 10.20
C PRO A 131 11.35 14.34 9.03
N ALA A 132 11.86 15.55 9.33
CA ALA A 132 12.02 16.63 8.34
C ALA A 132 12.91 16.23 7.14
N THR A 133 13.98 15.47 7.40
CA THR A 133 14.86 14.94 6.34
C THR A 133 14.13 14.03 5.39
N ARG A 134 13.25 13.18 5.91
CA ARG A 134 12.42 12.26 5.11
C ARG A 134 11.39 13.04 4.31
N ASP A 135 10.74 14.02 4.92
CA ASP A 135 9.78 14.90 4.25
C ASP A 135 10.44 15.62 3.07
N PHE A 136 11.59 16.24 3.31
CA PHE A 136 12.37 16.92 2.27
C PHE A 136 12.74 15.97 1.12
N LEU A 137 13.29 14.79 1.42
CA LEU A 137 13.72 13.84 0.39
C LEU A 137 12.55 13.33 -0.45
N ILE A 138 11.36 13.13 0.13
CA ILE A 138 10.19 12.71 -0.61
C ILE A 138 9.74 13.83 -1.55
N ARG A 139 9.57 15.05 -1.05
CA ARG A 139 8.98 16.15 -1.81
C ARG A 139 9.94 16.75 -2.85
N MET A 140 11.21 16.86 -2.51
CA MET A 140 12.19 17.58 -3.33
C MET A 140 13.02 16.67 -4.24
N VAL A 141 13.06 15.36 -3.96
CA VAL A 141 13.90 14.43 -4.73
C VAL A 141 13.04 13.31 -5.33
N HIS A 142 12.40 12.51 -4.47
CA HIS A 142 11.76 11.28 -4.95
C HIS A 142 10.51 11.56 -5.80
N ALA A 143 9.62 12.43 -5.34
CA ALA A 143 8.39 12.72 -6.08
C ALA A 143 8.66 13.40 -7.43
N PRO A 144 9.53 14.41 -7.56
CA PRO A 144 9.86 14.98 -8.87
C PRO A 144 10.46 13.97 -9.85
N ILE A 145 11.43 13.16 -9.42
CA ILE A 145 12.06 12.14 -10.29
C ILE A 145 11.02 11.10 -10.72
N PHE A 146 10.23 10.61 -9.78
CA PHE A 146 9.20 9.62 -10.09
C PHE A 146 8.12 10.16 -11.01
N SER A 147 7.66 11.40 -10.77
CA SER A 147 6.68 12.08 -11.62
C SER A 147 7.18 12.24 -13.06
N PHE A 148 8.45 12.62 -13.22
CA PHE A 148 9.08 12.69 -14.54
C PHE A 148 9.08 11.32 -15.26
N LEU A 149 9.44 10.25 -14.55
CA LEU A 149 9.44 8.89 -15.10
C LEU A 149 8.04 8.38 -15.46
N CYS A 150 7.02 8.82 -14.73
CA CYS A 150 5.62 8.44 -14.97
C CYS A 150 4.94 9.30 -16.05
N GLY A 151 5.45 10.50 -16.32
CA GLY A 151 4.73 11.51 -17.11
C GLY A 151 3.45 12.00 -16.43
N TRP A 152 3.36 11.92 -15.09
CA TRP A 152 2.22 12.32 -14.28
C TRP A 152 2.69 12.91 -12.95
N GLY A 153 2.06 13.97 -12.48
CA GLY A 153 2.51 14.77 -11.31
C GLY A 153 2.10 14.17 -9.97
N PHE A 154 2.83 13.16 -9.48
CA PHE A 154 2.63 12.64 -8.12
C PHE A 154 3.21 13.60 -7.07
N THR A 155 2.44 13.84 -6.02
CA THR A 155 2.89 14.64 -4.86
C THR A 155 3.44 13.76 -3.74
N ASP A 156 2.94 12.51 -3.61
CA ASP A 156 3.39 11.53 -2.61
C ASP A 156 3.60 10.15 -3.22
N THR A 157 4.85 9.76 -3.35
CA THR A 157 5.24 8.51 -4.02
C THR A 157 5.59 7.37 -3.06
N THR A 158 5.70 7.67 -1.76
CA THR A 158 6.23 6.75 -0.75
C THR A 158 5.19 6.27 0.25
N ASN A 159 3.98 6.80 0.20
CA ASN A 159 2.90 6.35 1.06
C ASN A 159 2.36 5.00 0.57
N GLY A 160 2.27 4.02 1.48
CA GLY A 160 1.72 2.68 1.21
C GLY A 160 0.20 2.66 1.08
N PHE A 161 -0.49 3.70 1.55
CA PHE A 161 -1.94 3.81 1.47
C PHE A 161 -2.36 4.22 0.06
N ARG A 162 -2.86 3.25 -0.71
CA ARG A 162 -3.19 3.39 -2.13
C ARG A 162 -4.23 2.37 -2.57
N ALA A 163 -4.84 2.57 -3.73
CA ALA A 163 -5.75 1.58 -4.29
C ALA A 163 -5.44 1.27 -5.75
N CYS A 164 -5.81 0.05 -6.15
CA CYS A 164 -5.69 -0.45 -7.51
C CYS A 164 -6.99 -1.12 -7.94
N SER A 165 -7.49 -0.82 -9.14
CA SER A 165 -8.59 -1.58 -9.74
C SER A 165 -8.10 -2.97 -10.14
N MET A 166 -9.00 -3.95 -10.16
CA MET A 166 -8.67 -5.28 -10.67
C MET A 166 -8.40 -5.24 -12.19
N LYS A 167 -8.99 -4.29 -12.91
CA LYS A 167 -8.69 -4.02 -14.33
C LYS A 167 -7.21 -3.71 -14.55
N LEU A 168 -6.61 -2.87 -13.69
CA LEU A 168 -5.17 -2.59 -13.72
C LEU A 168 -4.34 -3.84 -13.39
N LEU A 169 -4.69 -4.54 -12.30
CA LEU A 169 -3.94 -5.68 -11.81
C LEU A 169 -4.00 -6.91 -12.72
N CYS A 170 -5.08 -7.08 -13.50
CA CYS A 170 -5.25 -8.18 -14.44
C CYS A 170 -4.84 -7.84 -15.88
N SER A 171 -4.39 -6.61 -16.14
CA SER A 171 -3.97 -6.20 -17.48
C SER A 171 -2.73 -6.97 -17.94
N PRO A 172 -2.76 -7.60 -19.14
CA PRO A 172 -1.60 -8.26 -19.73
C PRO A 172 -0.41 -7.31 -19.94
N GLN A 173 -0.67 -6.02 -20.19
CA GLN A 173 0.37 -5.01 -20.38
C GLN A 173 1.10 -4.70 -19.06
N VAL A 174 0.37 -4.70 -17.95
CA VAL A 174 0.93 -4.46 -16.60
C VAL A 174 1.61 -5.71 -16.07
N SER A 175 0.96 -6.86 -16.22
CA SER A 175 1.50 -8.17 -15.81
C SER A 175 2.23 -8.16 -14.46
N PRO A 176 1.57 -7.81 -13.35
CA PRO A 176 2.24 -7.59 -12.07
C PRO A 176 2.72 -8.88 -11.40
N PHE A 177 2.18 -10.04 -11.79
CA PHE A 177 2.46 -11.34 -11.16
C PHE A 177 3.77 -12.01 -11.63
N ARG A 178 4.69 -11.23 -12.22
CA ARG A 178 6.02 -11.71 -12.63
C ARG A 178 6.95 -11.83 -11.42
N SER A 179 7.86 -12.79 -11.44
CA SER A 179 8.85 -13.03 -10.37
C SER A 179 9.96 -11.96 -10.28
N VAL A 180 9.97 -10.98 -11.18
CA VAL A 180 10.97 -9.91 -11.24
C VAL A 180 10.91 -8.96 -10.05
N PHE A 181 9.74 -8.80 -9.43
CA PHE A 181 9.53 -7.82 -8.37
C PHE A 181 10.09 -8.29 -7.02
N LYS A 182 11.06 -7.52 -6.49
CA LYS A 182 11.73 -7.77 -5.22
C LYS A 182 11.54 -6.56 -4.29
N GLY A 183 11.64 -6.78 -2.98
CA GLY A 183 11.57 -5.67 -2.02
C GLY A 183 10.29 -4.85 -2.15
N TYR A 184 10.43 -3.58 -2.49
CA TYR A 184 9.34 -2.62 -2.69
C TYR A 184 9.03 -2.34 -4.16
N ASP A 185 9.56 -3.12 -5.08
CA ASP A 185 9.48 -2.82 -6.53
C ASP A 185 8.06 -2.63 -7.02
N ILE A 186 7.11 -3.48 -6.59
CA ILE A 186 5.70 -3.41 -7.01
C ILE A 186 5.03 -2.08 -6.61
N VAL A 187 5.50 -1.46 -5.52
CA VAL A 187 4.99 -0.18 -5.02
C VAL A 187 5.22 0.95 -6.02
N PHE A 188 6.34 0.92 -6.72
CA PHE A 188 6.73 1.91 -7.73
C PHE A 188 6.35 1.50 -9.14
N TYR A 189 6.34 0.20 -9.40
CA TYR A 189 5.96 -0.32 -10.71
C TYR A 189 4.48 -0.05 -11.05
N LEU A 190 3.54 -0.32 -10.15
CA LEU A 190 2.11 -0.18 -10.43
C LEU A 190 1.70 1.24 -10.83
N PRO A 191 2.06 2.33 -10.10
CA PRO A 191 1.71 3.68 -10.53
C PRO A 191 2.39 4.07 -11.84
N TRP A 192 3.65 3.67 -12.06
CA TRP A 192 4.33 3.89 -13.32
C TRP A 192 3.62 3.17 -14.49
N ALA A 193 3.28 1.90 -14.30
CA ALA A 193 2.58 1.12 -15.32
C ALA A 193 1.17 1.69 -15.60
N ALA A 194 0.46 2.14 -14.56
CA ALA A 194 -0.83 2.79 -14.73
C ALA A 194 -0.73 4.02 -15.64
N CYS A 195 0.22 4.90 -15.39
CA CYS A 195 0.47 6.08 -16.24
C CYS A 195 0.91 5.66 -17.65
N ARG A 196 1.87 4.75 -17.72
CA ARG A 196 2.49 4.32 -19.00
C ARG A 196 1.50 3.69 -19.97
N TYR A 197 0.53 2.95 -19.45
CA TYR A 197 -0.45 2.22 -20.27
C TYR A 197 -1.83 2.90 -20.32
N GLY A 198 -1.92 4.17 -19.92
CA GLY A 198 -3.12 4.99 -20.09
C GLY A 198 -4.27 4.66 -19.14
N PHE A 199 -4.00 4.06 -17.99
CA PHE A 199 -5.00 3.88 -16.94
C PHE A 199 -5.30 5.20 -16.23
N ARG A 200 -6.50 5.31 -15.65
CA ARG A 200 -6.91 6.49 -14.93
C ARG A 200 -6.24 6.56 -13.55
N VAL A 201 -5.47 7.62 -13.33
CA VAL A 201 -4.69 7.84 -12.10
C VAL A 201 -5.18 9.09 -11.38
N THR A 202 -5.21 9.06 -10.04
CA THR A 202 -5.51 10.23 -9.21
C THR A 202 -4.81 10.15 -7.85
N GLU A 203 -4.77 11.26 -7.13
CA GLU A 203 -4.41 11.32 -5.71
C GLU A 203 -5.62 11.72 -4.87
N ILE A 204 -5.67 11.22 -3.63
CA ILE A 204 -6.62 11.66 -2.61
C ILE A 204 -5.88 12.07 -1.33
N PRO A 205 -6.42 13.02 -0.55
CA PRO A 205 -5.79 13.42 0.70
C PRO A 205 -5.90 12.31 1.74
N VAL A 206 -4.78 12.04 2.42
CA VAL A 206 -4.70 11.09 3.53
C VAL A 206 -3.88 11.66 4.68
N THR A 207 -4.18 11.22 5.89
CA THR A 207 -3.38 11.52 7.08
C THR A 207 -2.52 10.32 7.43
N ARG A 208 -1.23 10.57 7.69
CA ARG A 208 -0.30 9.57 8.23
C ARG A 208 0.45 10.15 9.42
N ALA A 209 0.29 9.50 10.58
CA ALA A 209 0.89 9.95 11.83
C ALA A 209 2.00 8.99 12.27
N TYR A 210 3.16 9.52 12.62
CA TYR A 210 4.22 8.76 13.25
C TYR A 210 4.01 8.75 14.77
N PRO A 211 4.48 7.71 15.49
CA PRO A 211 4.35 7.61 16.93
C PRO A 211 4.85 8.84 17.68
N ALA A 212 4.21 9.18 18.80
CA ALA A 212 4.54 10.36 19.61
C ALA A 212 5.87 10.21 20.35
N ASP A 213 6.31 8.98 20.59
CA ASP A 213 7.57 8.63 21.26
C ASP A 213 8.82 8.84 20.40
N GLY A 214 8.65 9.35 19.16
CA GLY A 214 9.74 9.57 18.23
C GLY A 214 10.27 8.29 17.58
N THR A 215 9.73 7.13 17.91
CA THR A 215 10.10 5.89 17.22
C THR A 215 9.62 5.96 15.78
N VAL A 216 10.52 5.67 14.85
CA VAL A 216 10.18 5.55 13.45
C VAL A 216 10.17 4.06 13.11
N PRO A 217 9.03 3.36 13.25
CA PRO A 217 8.93 1.96 12.88
C PRO A 217 9.01 1.86 11.35
N SER A 218 10.22 1.90 10.84
CA SER A 218 10.48 1.86 9.41
C SER A 218 11.81 1.16 9.18
N HIS A 219 11.79 0.11 8.38
CA HIS A 219 13.00 -0.57 7.90
C HIS A 219 13.85 0.30 6.93
N LEU A 220 13.53 1.59 6.80
CA LEU A 220 14.11 2.53 5.83
C LEU A 220 15.07 3.58 6.47
N ASN A 221 15.44 3.42 7.74
CA ASN A 221 16.25 4.41 8.47
C ASN A 221 17.79 4.23 8.29
N SER A 222 18.20 3.50 7.26
CA SER A 222 19.61 3.27 6.96
C SER A 222 19.93 3.65 5.51
N VAL A 223 21.22 3.79 5.18
CA VAL A 223 21.69 3.97 3.78
C VAL A 223 21.12 2.89 2.87
N ILE A 224 21.04 1.65 3.36
CA ILE A 224 20.40 0.54 2.66
C ILE A 224 18.90 0.79 2.44
N GLY A 225 18.24 1.44 3.38
CA GLY A 225 16.83 1.84 3.27
C GLY A 225 16.60 2.84 2.12
N TYR A 226 17.43 3.88 2.05
CA TYR A 226 17.37 4.87 0.95
C TYR A 226 17.69 4.23 -0.40
N TRP A 227 18.66 3.33 -0.49
CA TRP A 227 18.97 2.57 -1.70
C TRP A 227 17.77 1.73 -2.17
N ARG A 228 17.04 1.10 -1.24
CA ARG A 228 15.83 0.34 -1.55
C ARG A 228 14.70 1.19 -2.15
N MET A 229 14.69 2.50 -1.91
CA MET A 229 13.73 3.43 -2.50
C MET A 229 14.21 3.94 -3.87
N LEU A 230 15.51 4.13 -4.06
CA LEU A 230 16.08 4.65 -5.31
C LEU A 230 16.27 3.59 -6.39
N ARG A 231 16.59 2.34 -6.00
CA ARG A 231 16.78 1.24 -6.94
C ARG A 231 15.59 1.05 -7.90
N PRO A 232 14.32 1.04 -7.45
CA PRO A 232 13.18 0.93 -8.35
C PRO A 232 13.12 2.06 -9.38
N LEU A 233 13.49 3.28 -9.02
CA LEU A 233 13.53 4.41 -9.97
C LEU A 233 14.55 4.16 -11.09
N LEU A 234 15.73 3.63 -10.76
CA LEU A 234 16.73 3.24 -11.75
C LEU A 234 16.23 2.12 -12.65
N MET A 235 15.52 1.14 -12.11
CA MET A 235 14.95 0.04 -12.89
C MET A 235 13.85 0.53 -13.83
N LEU A 236 13.01 1.47 -13.39
CA LEU A 236 12.00 2.12 -14.25
C LEU A 236 12.66 2.93 -15.38
N ALA A 237 13.65 3.75 -15.05
CA ALA A 237 14.38 4.55 -16.02
C ALA A 237 15.05 3.69 -17.12
N THR A 238 15.55 2.51 -16.74
CA THR A 238 16.23 1.56 -17.63
C THR A 238 15.30 0.49 -18.22
N ARG A 239 13.99 0.57 -17.96
CA ARG A 239 12.96 -0.38 -18.42
C ARG A 239 13.29 -1.85 -18.09
N ARG A 240 13.79 -2.10 -16.89
CA ARG A 240 14.21 -3.44 -16.41
C ARG A 240 13.15 -4.17 -15.57
N PHE A 241 11.90 -3.69 -15.58
CA PHE A 241 10.76 -4.40 -15.02
C PHE A 241 9.99 -5.16 -16.07
#